data_7a5b7de01d74355f40706264c8013b66
#
_entry.id   7a5b7de01d74355f40706264c8013b66
#
_cell.length_a   1.000
_cell.length_b   1.000
_cell.length_c   1.000
_cell.angle_alpha   90.00
_cell.angle_beta   90.00
_cell.angle_gamma   90.00
#
_symmetry.space_group_name_H-M   'P 1'
#
loop_
_entity.id
_entity.type
_entity.pdbx_description
1 polymer ?
#
loop_
_entity_poly.entity_id
_entity_poly.type
_entity_poly.pdbx_seq_one_letter_code
_entity_poly.pdbx_strand_id
1 'polypeptide(L)'
;MKPITMEQVLKTFKEYFLMTVGMMLYSFAWIEPIRPADGTGGGATGLSRVLCHAVEHWAGISIQIGTMAFLINGVLLLVAGFIIGWNFGVKTVFCVCVISLGLNFWQSVLPEGDFLHLERILSVILGGILAGIGVAICFMQGGSTGGTDIAAMIINKYRTISYGKIVIYSDFVIIGSSMLVGFHIDTVIYGYVMTAVFGYTVDMIMAGNQQSSQVFIVTHDYEKMAQAIVDNIHRGVTLIDSQGWYTKKESKIVMVVCRKRETTMILKFVKTIDPEAFMTVGSVMGVYGKGFQAISKP
;
A
#
# COMPACT_ATOMS: atom_id res chain seq x y z
N MET A 1 -8.62 -30.52 15.26
CA MET A 1 -8.81 -29.10 14.98
C MET A 1 -8.73 -28.32 16.27
N LYS A 2 -7.84 -27.34 16.39
CA LYS A 2 -7.80 -26.46 17.59
C LYS A 2 -9.09 -25.62 17.61
N PRO A 3 -9.75 -25.43 18.76
CA PRO A 3 -10.95 -24.59 18.83
C PRO A 3 -10.59 -23.16 18.44
N ILE A 4 -11.40 -22.57 17.55
CA ILE A 4 -11.25 -21.18 17.13
C ILE A 4 -11.59 -20.30 18.34
N THR A 5 -10.66 -19.46 18.77
CA THR A 5 -10.89 -18.56 19.89
C THR A 5 -11.70 -17.34 19.42
N MET A 6 -12.52 -16.76 20.31
CA MET A 6 -13.30 -15.56 20.06
C MET A 6 -12.42 -14.41 19.54
N GLU A 7 -11.21 -14.30 20.04
CA GLU A 7 -10.22 -13.29 19.62
C GLU A 7 -9.80 -13.47 18.15
N GLN A 8 -9.64 -14.72 17.69
CA GLN A 8 -9.34 -15.02 16.28
C GLN A 8 -10.51 -14.66 15.37
N VAL A 9 -11.74 -14.93 15.79
CA VAL A 9 -12.96 -14.56 15.03
C VAL A 9 -13.06 -13.04 14.90
N LEU A 10 -12.88 -12.31 16.01
CA LEU A 10 -12.94 -10.84 16.01
C LEU A 10 -11.85 -10.22 15.13
N LYS A 11 -10.63 -10.77 15.17
CA LYS A 11 -9.53 -10.34 14.31
C LYS A 11 -9.85 -10.55 12.83
N THR A 12 -10.33 -11.72 12.46
CA THR A 12 -10.71 -12.05 11.08
C THR A 12 -11.85 -11.14 10.60
N PHE A 13 -12.87 -10.92 11.42
CA PHE A 13 -13.97 -10.02 11.12
C PHE A 13 -13.47 -8.59 10.85
N LYS A 14 -12.58 -8.08 11.69
CA LYS A 14 -11.96 -6.76 11.51
C LYS A 14 -11.17 -6.66 10.19
N GLU A 15 -10.42 -7.71 9.83
CA GLU A 15 -9.65 -7.74 8.58
C GLU A 15 -10.59 -7.65 7.36
N TYR A 16 -11.64 -8.47 7.32
CA TYR A 16 -12.61 -8.44 6.21
C TYR A 16 -13.42 -7.14 6.16
N PHE A 17 -13.78 -6.59 7.30
CA PHE A 17 -14.47 -5.29 7.38
C PHE A 17 -13.60 -4.17 6.82
N LEU A 18 -12.32 -4.10 7.21
CA LEU A 18 -11.38 -3.10 6.70
C LEU A 18 -11.13 -3.26 5.19
N MET A 19 -11.01 -4.51 4.70
CA MET A 19 -10.91 -4.77 3.27
C MET A 19 -12.16 -4.28 2.53
N THR A 20 -13.36 -4.51 3.07
CA THR A 20 -14.60 -4.03 2.46
C THR A 20 -14.61 -2.49 2.37
N VAL A 21 -14.28 -1.80 3.46
CA VAL A 21 -14.22 -0.33 3.48
C VAL A 21 -13.19 0.18 2.47
N GLY A 22 -11.99 -0.41 2.45
CA GLY A 22 -10.94 -0.03 1.50
C GLY A 22 -11.36 -0.23 0.04
N MET A 23 -11.98 -1.35 -0.27
CA MET A 23 -12.42 -1.67 -1.64
C MET A 23 -13.63 -0.86 -2.08
N MET A 24 -14.54 -0.50 -1.18
CA MET A 24 -15.64 0.42 -1.46
C MET A 24 -15.14 1.85 -1.73
N LEU A 25 -14.13 2.30 -0.97
CA LEU A 25 -13.47 3.59 -1.21
C LEU A 25 -12.73 3.60 -2.57
N TYR A 26 -12.03 2.52 -2.89
CA TYR A 26 -11.39 2.31 -4.19
C TYR A 26 -12.40 2.38 -5.33
N SER A 27 -13.51 1.65 -5.22
CA SER A 27 -14.57 1.62 -6.21
C SER A 27 -15.25 2.98 -6.40
N PHE A 28 -15.47 3.72 -5.29
CA PHE A 28 -15.96 5.09 -5.33
C PHE A 28 -15.01 6.01 -6.10
N ALA A 29 -13.72 5.94 -5.80
CA ALA A 29 -12.70 6.75 -6.48
C ALA A 29 -12.69 6.54 -8.01
N TRP A 30 -12.96 5.33 -8.47
CA TRP A 30 -13.03 5.03 -9.90
C TRP A 30 -14.27 5.58 -10.58
N ILE A 31 -15.42 5.55 -9.92
CA ILE A 31 -16.68 5.95 -10.55
C ILE A 31 -16.90 7.45 -10.46
N GLU A 32 -16.57 8.06 -9.32
CA GLU A 32 -16.89 9.45 -9.07
C GLU A 32 -15.79 10.39 -9.60
N PRO A 33 -14.56 10.44 -9.07
CA PRO A 33 -13.59 11.40 -9.57
C PRO A 33 -12.85 10.96 -10.85
N ILE A 34 -12.55 9.66 -11.03
CA ILE A 34 -11.67 9.24 -12.13
C ILE A 34 -12.43 9.15 -13.46
N ARG A 35 -13.63 8.56 -13.45
CA ARG A 35 -14.41 8.35 -14.69
C ARG A 35 -14.82 9.64 -15.39
N PRO A 36 -15.38 10.67 -14.69
CA PRO A 36 -15.78 11.93 -15.34
C PRO A 36 -14.60 12.74 -15.87
N ALA A 37 -13.45 12.62 -15.23
CA ALA A 37 -12.22 13.28 -15.66
C ALA A 37 -11.57 12.61 -16.90
N ASP A 38 -12.22 11.60 -17.50
CA ASP A 38 -11.64 10.74 -18.53
C ASP A 38 -10.32 10.09 -18.10
N GLY A 39 -10.05 10.03 -16.79
CA GLY A 39 -8.86 9.38 -16.26
C GLY A 39 -8.89 7.88 -16.57
N THR A 40 -7.86 7.34 -17.14
CA THR A 40 -7.59 5.89 -17.18
C THR A 40 -6.53 5.59 -16.14
N GLY A 41 -6.56 4.40 -15.59
CA GLY A 41 -5.51 3.92 -14.70
C GLY A 41 -5.04 2.55 -15.13
N GLY A 42 -4.07 2.02 -14.41
CA GLY A 42 -3.60 0.65 -14.60
C GLY A 42 -4.49 -0.39 -13.93
N GLY A 43 -3.95 -1.58 -13.81
CA GLY A 43 -4.61 -2.72 -13.19
C GLY A 43 -5.78 -3.29 -13.99
N ALA A 44 -6.51 -4.24 -13.36
CA ALA A 44 -7.69 -4.83 -14.00
C ALA A 44 -8.82 -3.82 -14.17
N THR A 45 -8.97 -2.86 -13.27
CA THR A 45 -10.02 -1.83 -13.36
C THR A 45 -9.76 -0.87 -14.52
N GLY A 46 -8.51 -0.45 -14.73
CA GLY A 46 -8.11 0.36 -15.89
C GLY A 46 -8.32 -0.39 -17.21
N LEU A 47 -7.86 -1.64 -17.27
CA LEU A 47 -8.08 -2.50 -18.43
C LEU A 47 -9.58 -2.73 -18.70
N SER A 48 -10.38 -2.90 -17.66
CA SER A 48 -11.84 -3.04 -17.78
C SER A 48 -12.48 -1.81 -18.40
N ARG A 49 -12.05 -0.62 -18.01
CA ARG A 49 -12.54 0.63 -18.59
C ARG A 49 -12.20 0.73 -20.08
N VAL A 50 -10.95 0.42 -20.45
CA VAL A 50 -10.50 0.42 -21.85
C VAL A 50 -11.32 -0.59 -22.67
N LEU A 51 -11.53 -1.80 -22.16
CA LEU A 51 -12.31 -2.84 -22.85
C LEU A 51 -13.81 -2.50 -22.92
N CYS A 52 -14.40 -1.95 -21.87
CA CYS A 52 -15.79 -1.49 -21.90
C CYS A 52 -15.99 -0.44 -22.99
N HIS A 53 -15.09 0.55 -23.06
CA HIS A 53 -15.14 1.58 -24.09
C HIS A 53 -14.95 1.00 -25.50
N ALA A 54 -14.05 0.03 -25.66
CA ALA A 54 -13.84 -0.66 -26.92
C ALA A 54 -15.09 -1.41 -27.38
N VAL A 55 -15.73 -2.16 -26.49
CA VAL A 55 -16.95 -2.93 -26.79
C VAL A 55 -18.11 -2.00 -27.11
N GLU A 56 -18.25 -0.91 -26.37
CA GLU A 56 -19.27 0.10 -26.64
C GLU A 56 -19.05 0.77 -27.99
N HIS A 57 -17.82 1.15 -28.32
CA HIS A 57 -17.47 1.83 -29.58
C HIS A 57 -17.63 0.90 -30.80
N TRP A 58 -17.23 -0.38 -30.70
CA TRP A 58 -17.23 -1.28 -31.86
C TRP A 58 -18.48 -2.18 -31.97
N ALA A 59 -19.08 -2.55 -30.85
CA ALA A 59 -20.23 -3.46 -30.81
C ALA A 59 -21.53 -2.78 -30.38
N GLY A 60 -21.49 -1.53 -29.88
CA GLY A 60 -22.68 -0.82 -29.39
C GLY A 60 -23.24 -1.39 -28.09
N ILE A 61 -22.49 -2.21 -27.37
CA ILE A 61 -22.94 -2.89 -26.15
C ILE A 61 -22.31 -2.18 -24.95
N SER A 62 -23.15 -1.60 -24.08
CA SER A 62 -22.68 -1.01 -22.83
C SER A 62 -22.57 -2.08 -21.74
N ILE A 63 -21.38 -2.26 -21.21
CA ILE A 63 -21.07 -3.17 -20.11
C ILE A 63 -20.61 -2.36 -18.90
N GLN A 64 -21.10 -2.70 -17.70
CA GLN A 64 -20.65 -2.07 -16.47
C GLN A 64 -19.18 -2.43 -16.17
N ILE A 65 -18.41 -1.43 -15.73
CA ILE A 65 -16.97 -1.57 -15.44
C ILE A 65 -16.71 -2.68 -14.41
N GLY A 66 -17.53 -2.79 -13.37
CA GLY A 66 -17.41 -3.82 -12.35
C GLY A 66 -17.63 -5.23 -12.89
N THR A 67 -18.55 -5.41 -13.83
CA THR A 67 -18.79 -6.70 -14.48
C THR A 67 -17.58 -7.12 -15.33
N MET A 68 -17.03 -6.20 -16.11
CA MET A 68 -15.83 -6.46 -16.90
C MET A 68 -14.62 -6.74 -15.99
N ALA A 69 -14.47 -5.98 -14.91
CA ALA A 69 -13.41 -6.20 -13.92
C ALA A 69 -13.52 -7.57 -13.26
N PHE A 70 -14.74 -8.02 -12.95
CA PHE A 70 -14.97 -9.36 -12.41
C PHE A 70 -14.56 -10.45 -13.38
N LEU A 71 -14.91 -10.33 -14.65
CA LEU A 71 -14.53 -11.31 -15.69
C LEU A 71 -13.01 -11.39 -15.85
N ILE A 72 -12.32 -10.25 -15.97
CA ILE A 72 -10.86 -10.19 -16.11
C ILE A 72 -10.18 -10.80 -14.88
N ASN A 73 -10.58 -10.38 -13.70
CA ASN A 73 -10.02 -10.91 -12.45
C ASN A 73 -10.35 -12.39 -12.27
N GLY A 74 -11.54 -12.85 -12.69
CA GLY A 74 -11.90 -14.26 -12.67
C GLY A 74 -10.93 -15.12 -13.48
N VAL A 75 -10.62 -14.69 -14.70
CA VAL A 75 -9.63 -15.38 -15.56
C VAL A 75 -8.24 -15.35 -14.90
N LEU A 76 -7.79 -14.20 -14.40
CA LEU A 76 -6.49 -14.08 -13.74
C LEU A 76 -6.39 -14.93 -12.48
N LEU A 77 -7.46 -14.99 -11.67
CA LEU A 77 -7.52 -15.83 -10.47
C LEU A 77 -7.50 -17.32 -10.80
N LEU A 78 -8.21 -17.75 -11.84
CA LEU A 78 -8.14 -19.13 -12.31
C LEU A 78 -6.71 -19.49 -12.73
N VAL A 79 -6.08 -18.66 -13.55
CA VAL A 79 -4.69 -18.87 -13.97
C VAL A 79 -3.75 -18.88 -12.77
N ALA A 80 -3.90 -17.96 -11.82
CA ALA A 80 -3.12 -17.93 -10.59
C ALA A 80 -3.32 -19.18 -9.73
N GLY A 81 -4.56 -19.66 -9.61
CA GLY A 81 -4.89 -20.90 -8.89
C GLY A 81 -4.13 -22.11 -9.42
N PHE A 82 -4.03 -22.24 -10.73
CA PHE A 82 -3.26 -23.33 -11.37
C PHE A 82 -1.73 -23.12 -11.23
N ILE A 83 -1.25 -21.89 -11.31
CA ILE A 83 0.20 -21.62 -11.33
C ILE A 83 0.76 -21.51 -9.91
N ILE A 84 0.12 -20.75 -9.03
CA ILE A 84 0.61 -20.44 -7.69
C ILE A 84 0.07 -21.43 -6.66
N GLY A 85 -1.15 -21.89 -6.84
CA GLY A 85 -1.86 -22.80 -5.95
C GLY A 85 -3.13 -22.16 -5.35
N TRP A 86 -4.11 -22.97 -5.02
CA TRP A 86 -5.44 -22.55 -4.56
C TRP A 86 -5.46 -21.92 -3.14
N ASN A 87 -4.40 -22.14 -2.33
CA ASN A 87 -4.25 -21.46 -1.03
C ASN A 87 -3.97 -19.96 -1.16
N PHE A 88 -3.64 -19.52 -2.40
CA PHE A 88 -3.51 -18.12 -2.74
C PHE A 88 -4.90 -17.55 -2.93
N GLY A 89 -5.41 -16.83 -1.97
CA GLY A 89 -6.34 -15.85 -2.42
C GLY A 89 -7.77 -15.84 -1.93
N VAL A 90 -8.17 -16.54 -0.86
CA VAL A 90 -9.51 -16.31 -0.30
C VAL A 90 -9.75 -14.80 -0.07
N LYS A 91 -8.75 -14.09 0.48
CA LYS A 91 -8.82 -12.65 0.68
C LYS A 91 -8.81 -11.87 -0.65
N THR A 92 -8.04 -12.32 -1.63
CA THR A 92 -8.01 -11.70 -2.96
C THR A 92 -9.33 -11.90 -3.71
N VAL A 93 -9.88 -13.12 -3.69
CA VAL A 93 -11.21 -13.40 -4.26
C VAL A 93 -12.27 -12.52 -3.60
N PHE A 94 -12.25 -12.43 -2.28
CA PHE A 94 -13.17 -11.55 -1.54
C PHE A 94 -13.03 -10.08 -1.99
N CYS A 95 -11.81 -9.56 -2.06
CA CYS A 95 -11.58 -8.18 -2.49
C CYS A 95 -12.04 -7.93 -3.93
N VAL A 96 -11.77 -8.86 -4.86
CA VAL A 96 -12.23 -8.78 -6.26
C VAL A 96 -13.75 -8.75 -6.33
N CYS A 97 -14.45 -9.58 -5.55
CA CYS A 97 -15.91 -9.55 -5.48
C CYS A 97 -16.41 -8.19 -4.95
N VAL A 98 -15.81 -7.69 -3.86
CA VAL A 98 -16.21 -6.39 -3.27
C VAL A 98 -15.94 -5.23 -4.24
N ILE A 99 -14.78 -5.21 -4.93
CA ILE A 99 -14.49 -4.19 -5.95
C ILE A 99 -15.54 -4.23 -7.05
N SER A 100 -15.81 -5.39 -7.61
CA SER A 100 -16.73 -5.55 -8.74
C SER A 100 -18.16 -5.12 -8.37
N LEU A 101 -18.61 -5.55 -7.20
CA LEU A 101 -19.91 -5.13 -6.67
C LEU A 101 -19.94 -3.62 -6.35
N GLY A 102 -18.87 -3.10 -5.76
CA GLY A 102 -18.73 -1.68 -5.43
C GLY A 102 -18.72 -0.79 -6.67
N LEU A 103 -18.00 -1.17 -7.73
CA LEU A 103 -18.01 -0.44 -9.00
C LEU A 103 -19.41 -0.39 -9.61
N ASN A 104 -20.11 -1.53 -9.67
CA ASN A 104 -21.48 -1.58 -10.19
C ASN A 104 -22.46 -0.80 -9.31
N PHE A 105 -22.30 -0.89 -7.98
CA PHE A 105 -23.11 -0.15 -7.02
C PHE A 105 -22.96 1.37 -7.23
N TRP A 106 -21.73 1.88 -7.21
CA TRP A 106 -21.48 3.30 -7.38
C TRP A 106 -21.88 3.80 -8.77
N GLN A 107 -21.67 3.00 -9.82
CA GLN A 107 -22.10 3.33 -11.17
C GLN A 107 -23.63 3.42 -11.28
N SER A 108 -24.38 2.66 -10.49
CA SER A 108 -25.85 2.71 -10.45
C SER A 108 -26.37 3.89 -9.62
N VAL A 109 -25.66 4.25 -8.54
CA VAL A 109 -26.05 5.36 -7.64
C VAL A 109 -25.62 6.72 -8.20
N LEU A 110 -24.48 6.76 -8.89
CA LEU A 110 -23.90 7.96 -9.49
C LEU A 110 -23.71 7.76 -11.01
N PRO A 111 -24.80 7.68 -11.79
CA PRO A 111 -24.72 7.33 -13.21
C PRO A 111 -23.94 8.36 -14.04
N GLU A 112 -24.05 9.64 -13.71
CA GLU A 112 -23.32 10.72 -14.40
C GLU A 112 -21.91 10.92 -13.85
N GLY A 113 -21.67 10.53 -12.58
CA GLY A 113 -20.35 10.48 -11.96
C GLY A 113 -19.64 11.83 -11.89
N ASP A 114 -20.32 12.92 -11.63
CA ASP A 114 -19.72 14.25 -11.45
C ASP A 114 -20.36 14.99 -10.28
N PHE A 115 -20.51 14.27 -9.16
CA PHE A 115 -21.09 14.83 -7.96
C PHE A 115 -20.22 15.93 -7.34
N LEU A 116 -18.90 15.82 -7.45
CA LEU A 116 -17.95 16.77 -6.85
C LEU A 116 -17.70 18.01 -7.73
N HIS A 117 -18.07 17.98 -9.00
CA HIS A 117 -17.88 19.08 -9.98
C HIS A 117 -16.45 19.67 -9.94
N LEU A 118 -15.44 18.81 -9.92
CA LEU A 118 -14.03 19.21 -9.86
C LEU A 118 -13.43 19.37 -11.24
N GLU A 119 -12.45 20.23 -11.36
CA GLU A 119 -11.59 20.29 -12.57
C GLU A 119 -10.89 18.94 -12.79
N ARG A 120 -10.71 18.56 -14.06
CA ARG A 120 -10.16 17.25 -14.46
C ARG A 120 -8.90 16.84 -13.71
N ILE A 121 -7.94 17.76 -13.57
CA ILE A 121 -6.67 17.46 -12.89
C ILE A 121 -6.87 17.20 -11.40
N LEU A 122 -7.74 17.96 -10.73
CA LEU A 122 -8.07 17.78 -9.32
C LEU A 122 -8.81 16.46 -9.09
N SER A 123 -9.75 16.11 -9.98
CA SER A 123 -10.47 14.84 -9.95
C SER A 123 -9.51 13.64 -10.06
N VAL A 124 -8.54 13.71 -10.97
CA VAL A 124 -7.54 12.66 -11.18
C VAL A 124 -6.62 12.52 -9.96
N ILE A 125 -6.18 13.63 -9.36
CA ILE A 125 -5.34 13.62 -8.16
C ILE A 125 -6.14 13.06 -6.98
N LEU A 126 -7.36 13.56 -6.76
CA LEU A 126 -8.23 13.08 -5.67
C LEU A 126 -8.55 11.60 -5.83
N GLY A 127 -8.89 11.19 -7.05
CA GLY A 127 -9.14 9.79 -7.38
C GLY A 127 -7.94 8.89 -7.11
N GLY A 128 -6.73 9.32 -7.51
CA GLY A 128 -5.49 8.61 -7.22
C GLY A 128 -5.22 8.47 -5.71
N ILE A 129 -5.46 9.54 -4.93
CA ILE A 129 -5.33 9.49 -3.47
C ILE A 129 -6.35 8.52 -2.85
N LEU A 130 -7.63 8.66 -3.16
CA LEU A 130 -8.70 7.83 -2.59
C LEU A 130 -8.52 6.36 -2.95
N ALA A 131 -8.22 6.07 -4.22
CA ALA A 131 -7.91 4.72 -4.68
C ALA A 131 -6.68 4.15 -3.98
N GLY A 132 -5.62 4.95 -3.84
CA GLY A 132 -4.40 4.55 -3.14
C GLY A 132 -4.63 4.24 -1.65
N ILE A 133 -5.43 5.04 -0.95
CA ILE A 133 -5.84 4.76 0.43
C ILE A 133 -6.59 3.43 0.51
N GLY A 134 -7.59 3.22 -0.37
CA GLY A 134 -8.39 2.00 -0.40
C GLY A 134 -7.54 0.75 -0.59
N VAL A 135 -6.62 0.77 -1.55
CA VAL A 135 -5.71 -0.35 -1.83
C VAL A 135 -4.71 -0.58 -0.69
N ALA A 136 -4.14 0.48 -0.13
CA ALA A 136 -3.22 0.35 0.99
C ALA A 136 -3.90 -0.31 2.21
N ILE A 137 -5.15 0.05 2.53
CA ILE A 137 -5.93 -0.60 3.59
C ILE A 137 -6.08 -2.10 3.30
N CYS A 138 -6.40 -2.47 2.06
CA CYS A 138 -6.53 -3.85 1.63
C CYS A 138 -5.21 -4.63 1.79
N PHE A 139 -4.10 -4.10 1.31
CA PHE A 139 -2.78 -4.73 1.39
C PHE A 139 -2.33 -4.92 2.84
N MET A 140 -2.63 -3.98 3.73
CA MET A 140 -2.33 -4.11 5.16
C MET A 140 -3.07 -5.28 5.82
N GLN A 141 -4.20 -5.73 5.27
CA GLN A 141 -4.95 -6.90 5.74
C GLN A 141 -4.54 -8.19 5.00
N GLY A 142 -3.57 -8.12 4.07
CA GLY A 142 -3.10 -9.25 3.27
C GLY A 142 -4.05 -9.64 2.14
N GLY A 143 -4.92 -8.73 1.71
CA GLY A 143 -5.70 -8.83 0.48
C GLY A 143 -4.94 -8.29 -0.72
N SER A 144 -5.51 -8.43 -1.92
CA SER A 144 -5.04 -7.84 -3.18
C SER A 144 -6.23 -7.38 -4.01
N THR A 145 -6.03 -6.36 -4.84
CA THR A 145 -7.07 -5.85 -5.74
C THR A 145 -7.30 -6.75 -6.95
N GLY A 146 -6.48 -7.77 -7.13
CA GLY A 146 -6.49 -8.56 -8.35
C GLY A 146 -5.65 -7.88 -9.46
N GLY A 147 -6.03 -8.11 -10.71
CA GLY A 147 -5.45 -7.40 -11.84
C GLY A 147 -3.95 -7.60 -12.04
N THR A 148 -3.24 -6.49 -12.27
CA THR A 148 -1.79 -6.49 -12.46
C THR A 148 -1.04 -7.03 -11.26
N ASP A 149 -1.61 -6.99 -10.07
CA ASP A 149 -1.05 -7.59 -8.86
C ASP A 149 -0.92 -9.11 -9.01
N ILE A 150 -1.96 -9.78 -9.54
CA ILE A 150 -1.93 -11.21 -9.81
C ILE A 150 -0.92 -11.53 -10.90
N ALA A 151 -0.91 -10.75 -11.99
CA ALA A 151 0.05 -10.91 -13.06
C ALA A 151 1.49 -10.75 -12.54
N ALA A 152 1.73 -9.75 -11.70
CA ALA A 152 3.03 -9.54 -11.07
C ALA A 152 3.47 -10.73 -10.22
N MET A 153 2.57 -11.33 -9.45
CA MET A 153 2.86 -12.52 -8.65
C MET A 153 3.17 -13.74 -9.49
N ILE A 154 2.43 -13.95 -10.58
CA ILE A 154 2.70 -15.05 -11.52
C ILE A 154 4.09 -14.88 -12.15
N ILE A 155 4.42 -13.69 -12.64
CA ILE A 155 5.73 -13.42 -13.26
C ILE A 155 6.86 -13.57 -12.23
N ASN A 156 6.68 -13.06 -11.01
CA ASN A 156 7.67 -13.15 -9.95
C ASN A 156 7.99 -14.59 -9.54
N LYS A 157 7.04 -15.51 -9.69
CA LYS A 157 7.28 -16.95 -9.47
C LYS A 157 8.33 -17.54 -10.41
N TYR A 158 8.41 -17.04 -11.65
CA TYR A 158 9.30 -17.54 -12.69
C TYR A 158 10.53 -16.66 -12.94
N ARG A 159 10.48 -15.38 -12.54
CA ARG A 159 11.52 -14.40 -12.78
C ARG A 159 11.74 -13.55 -11.53
N THR A 160 12.99 -13.31 -11.17
CA THR A 160 13.39 -12.44 -10.05
C THR A 160 13.26 -10.95 -10.41
N ILE A 161 12.10 -10.54 -10.93
CA ILE A 161 11.80 -9.15 -11.26
C ILE A 161 11.03 -8.54 -10.09
N SER A 162 11.38 -7.32 -9.69
CA SER A 162 10.67 -6.67 -8.58
C SER A 162 9.20 -6.46 -8.94
N TYR A 163 8.33 -6.75 -8.00
CA TYR A 163 6.87 -6.62 -8.14
C TYR A 163 6.45 -5.25 -8.68
N GLY A 164 6.97 -4.16 -8.09
CA GLY A 164 6.66 -2.80 -8.52
C GLY A 164 7.02 -2.52 -9.98
N LYS A 165 8.14 -3.08 -10.48
CA LYS A 165 8.49 -2.92 -11.90
C LYS A 165 7.48 -3.55 -12.83
N ILE A 166 6.97 -4.74 -12.49
CA ILE A 166 5.98 -5.43 -13.32
C ILE A 166 4.69 -4.62 -13.36
N VAL A 167 4.22 -4.14 -12.20
CA VAL A 167 3.01 -3.31 -12.10
C VAL A 167 3.17 -2.04 -12.94
N ILE A 168 4.28 -1.30 -12.79
CA ILE A 168 4.53 -0.07 -13.54
C ILE A 168 4.54 -0.34 -15.06
N TYR A 169 5.22 -1.39 -15.52
CA TYR A 169 5.24 -1.73 -16.95
C TYR A 169 3.86 -2.15 -17.47
N SER A 170 3.12 -2.95 -16.70
CA SER A 170 1.76 -3.37 -17.06
C SER A 170 0.83 -2.15 -17.18
N ASP A 171 0.89 -1.27 -16.20
CA ASP A 171 0.06 -0.07 -16.17
C ASP A 171 0.42 0.90 -17.29
N PHE A 172 1.72 1.03 -17.60
CA PHE A 172 2.17 1.82 -18.74
C PHE A 172 1.56 1.33 -20.06
N VAL A 173 1.56 0.01 -20.29
CA VAL A 173 0.98 -0.61 -21.49
C VAL A 173 -0.54 -0.45 -21.50
N ILE A 174 -1.22 -0.69 -20.37
CA ILE A 174 -2.68 -0.58 -20.27
C ILE A 174 -3.13 0.85 -20.57
N ILE A 175 -2.52 1.84 -19.91
CA ILE A 175 -2.85 3.24 -20.10
C ILE A 175 -2.55 3.69 -21.55
N GLY A 176 -1.39 3.31 -22.10
CA GLY A 176 -1.04 3.60 -23.47
C GLY A 176 -1.99 2.96 -24.49
N SER A 177 -2.50 1.76 -24.22
CA SER A 177 -3.44 1.06 -25.10
C SER A 177 -4.80 1.75 -25.22
N SER A 178 -5.15 2.63 -24.29
CA SER A 178 -6.39 3.40 -24.36
C SER A 178 -6.47 4.30 -25.62
N MET A 179 -5.32 4.74 -26.16
CA MET A 179 -5.28 5.48 -27.42
C MET A 179 -5.77 4.66 -28.62
N LEU A 180 -5.55 3.35 -28.62
CA LEU A 180 -5.97 2.44 -29.70
C LEU A 180 -7.50 2.30 -29.78
N VAL A 181 -8.18 2.67 -28.70
CA VAL A 181 -9.63 2.53 -28.56
C VAL A 181 -10.35 3.86 -28.68
N GLY A 182 -9.65 4.91 -29.11
CA GLY A 182 -10.23 6.22 -29.38
C GLY A 182 -10.22 7.21 -28.20
N PHE A 183 -9.54 6.88 -27.09
CA PHE A 183 -9.31 7.89 -26.05
C PHE A 183 -8.31 8.96 -26.52
N HIS A 184 -8.56 10.21 -26.12
CA HIS A 184 -7.67 11.32 -26.42
C HIS A 184 -6.34 11.24 -25.65
N ILE A 185 -5.31 11.90 -26.16
CA ILE A 185 -3.98 11.96 -25.52
C ILE A 185 -4.04 12.48 -24.08
N ASP A 186 -4.97 13.41 -23.80
CA ASP A 186 -5.19 13.95 -22.46
C ASP A 186 -5.56 12.85 -21.45
N THR A 187 -6.38 11.89 -21.87
CA THR A 187 -6.77 10.72 -21.05
C THR A 187 -5.55 9.90 -20.65
N VAL A 188 -4.59 9.72 -21.54
CA VAL A 188 -3.34 8.99 -21.27
C VAL A 188 -2.48 9.77 -20.28
N ILE A 189 -2.35 11.10 -20.49
CA ILE A 189 -1.59 11.96 -19.57
C ILE A 189 -2.20 11.93 -18.18
N TYR A 190 -3.52 12.11 -18.06
CA TYR A 190 -4.23 12.03 -16.79
C TYR A 190 -4.13 10.64 -16.15
N GLY A 191 -4.13 9.59 -16.96
CA GLY A 191 -3.90 8.21 -16.49
C GLY A 191 -2.53 8.03 -15.84
N TYR A 192 -1.48 8.56 -16.44
CA TYR A 192 -0.14 8.51 -15.86
C TYR A 192 -0.02 9.35 -14.60
N VAL A 193 -0.62 10.55 -14.57
CA VAL A 193 -0.67 11.38 -13.35
C VAL A 193 -1.40 10.63 -12.23
N MET A 194 -2.56 10.07 -12.52
CA MET A 194 -3.34 9.26 -11.58
C MET A 194 -2.53 8.09 -11.02
N THR A 195 -1.87 7.33 -11.89
CA THR A 195 -1.06 6.16 -11.49
C THR A 195 0.13 6.56 -10.63
N ALA A 196 0.78 7.69 -10.94
CA ALA A 196 1.87 8.22 -10.12
C ALA A 196 1.39 8.64 -8.72
N VAL A 197 0.27 9.37 -8.63
CA VAL A 197 -0.33 9.78 -7.35
C VAL A 197 -0.81 8.57 -6.55
N PHE A 198 -1.47 7.62 -7.22
CA PHE A 198 -1.93 6.36 -6.63
C PHE A 198 -0.76 5.57 -6.02
N GLY A 199 0.28 5.31 -6.81
CA GLY A 199 1.46 4.56 -6.37
C GLY A 199 2.16 5.25 -5.20
N TYR A 200 2.36 6.58 -5.28
CA TYR A 200 2.94 7.35 -4.18
C TYR A 200 2.10 7.25 -2.90
N THR A 201 0.77 7.33 -3.02
CA THR A 201 -0.15 7.23 -1.86
C THR A 201 -0.10 5.85 -1.22
N VAL A 202 -0.11 4.78 -2.02
CA VAL A 202 0.04 3.41 -1.52
C VAL A 202 1.36 3.25 -0.77
N ASP A 203 2.48 3.66 -1.39
CA ASP A 203 3.80 3.55 -0.79
C ASP A 203 3.91 4.35 0.50
N MET A 204 3.38 5.57 0.53
CA MET A 204 3.39 6.44 1.71
C MET A 204 2.65 5.80 2.89
N ILE A 205 1.47 5.21 2.65
CA ILE A 205 0.66 4.57 3.71
C ILE A 205 1.32 3.27 4.16
N MET A 206 1.79 2.45 3.21
CA MET A 206 2.47 1.19 3.51
C MET A 206 3.79 1.42 4.27
N ALA A 207 4.59 2.39 3.83
CA ALA A 207 5.83 2.76 4.48
C ALA A 207 5.61 3.36 5.87
N GLY A 208 4.58 4.20 6.04
CA GLY A 208 4.28 4.84 7.32
C GLY A 208 4.02 3.86 8.45
N ASN A 209 3.55 2.66 8.14
CA ASN A 209 3.29 1.60 9.13
C ASN A 209 4.55 0.75 9.46
N GLN A 210 5.61 0.84 8.66
CA GLN A 210 6.80 -0.02 8.78
C GLN A 210 8.10 0.75 9.03
N GLN A 211 8.07 2.07 9.08
CA GLN A 211 9.28 2.86 9.27
C GLN A 211 9.90 2.59 10.64
N SER A 212 11.12 2.06 10.61
CA SER A 212 11.98 1.94 11.77
C SER A 212 13.00 3.07 11.78
N SER A 213 13.44 3.44 12.96
CA SER A 213 14.48 4.45 13.15
C SER A 213 15.63 3.83 13.95
N GLN A 214 16.83 4.16 13.55
CA GLN A 214 18.04 3.93 14.34
C GLN A 214 18.40 5.22 15.03
N VAL A 215 18.52 5.15 16.34
CA VAL A 215 18.80 6.29 17.20
C VAL A 215 20.15 6.10 17.84
N PHE A 216 21.02 7.09 17.72
CA PHE A 216 22.28 7.15 18.44
C PHE A 216 22.19 8.31 19.44
N ILE A 217 22.48 8.02 20.71
CA ILE A 217 22.46 8.98 21.79
C ILE A 217 23.85 9.03 22.40
N VAL A 218 24.48 10.18 22.35
CA VAL A 218 25.76 10.46 23.00
C VAL A 218 25.45 11.19 24.31
N THR A 219 25.70 10.56 25.43
CA THR A 219 25.33 11.04 26.75
C THR A 219 26.36 10.64 27.80
N HIS A 220 26.47 11.40 28.85
CA HIS A 220 27.28 11.06 30.02
C HIS A 220 26.60 10.00 30.90
N ASP A 221 25.27 10.05 30.99
CA ASP A 221 24.43 9.13 31.80
C ASP A 221 23.90 7.95 30.97
N TYR A 222 24.77 7.25 30.24
CA TYR A 222 24.39 6.19 29.31
C TYR A 222 23.68 5.01 30.01
N GLU A 223 24.01 4.67 31.26
CA GLU A 223 23.38 3.59 32.01
C GLU A 223 21.92 3.91 32.32
N LYS A 224 21.67 5.11 32.89
CA LYS A 224 20.29 5.56 33.16
C LYS A 224 19.47 5.67 31.88
N MET A 225 20.09 6.18 30.80
CA MET A 225 19.45 6.30 29.51
C MET A 225 19.07 4.92 28.94
N ALA A 226 20.01 3.98 28.95
CA ALA A 226 19.75 2.63 28.47
C ALA A 226 18.64 1.92 29.29
N GLN A 227 18.69 2.04 30.62
CA GLN A 227 17.67 1.46 31.49
C GLN A 227 16.29 2.06 31.25
N ALA A 228 16.18 3.38 31.14
CA ALA A 228 14.92 4.06 30.87
C ALA A 228 14.30 3.64 29.53
N ILE A 229 15.12 3.42 28.51
CA ILE A 229 14.66 2.96 27.18
C ILE A 229 14.16 1.50 27.26
N VAL A 230 14.89 0.63 27.92
CA VAL A 230 14.51 -0.79 28.09
C VAL A 230 13.20 -0.90 28.86
N ASP A 231 13.06 -0.18 29.99
CA ASP A 231 11.93 -0.31 30.88
C ASP A 231 10.63 0.28 30.31
N ASN A 232 10.73 1.41 29.57
CA ASN A 232 9.54 2.16 29.14
C ASN A 232 9.16 1.89 27.68
N ILE A 233 10.15 1.58 26.83
CA ILE A 233 9.92 1.39 25.39
C ILE A 233 9.99 -0.09 25.02
N HIS A 234 10.59 -0.94 25.89
CA HIS A 234 10.78 -2.36 25.68
C HIS A 234 11.55 -2.68 24.40
N ARG A 235 12.60 -1.86 24.13
CA ARG A 235 13.51 -2.04 22.99
C ARG A 235 14.90 -2.41 23.47
N GLY A 236 15.55 -3.27 22.69
CA GLY A 236 16.94 -3.60 22.94
C GLY A 236 17.83 -2.37 22.76
N VAL A 237 18.80 -2.23 23.65
CA VAL A 237 19.81 -1.16 23.63
C VAL A 237 21.17 -1.79 23.42
N THR A 238 21.97 -1.19 22.55
CA THR A 238 23.38 -1.57 22.32
C THR A 238 24.28 -0.41 22.72
N LEU A 239 25.26 -0.68 23.58
CA LEU A 239 26.26 0.29 23.93
C LEU A 239 27.48 0.11 23.01
N ILE A 240 27.93 1.21 22.42
CA ILE A 240 29.10 1.27 21.54
C ILE A 240 30.16 2.11 22.22
N ASP A 241 31.33 1.55 22.44
CA ASP A 241 32.46 2.29 23.00
C ASP A 241 32.91 3.38 22.04
N SER A 242 33.09 4.58 22.55
CA SER A 242 33.45 5.76 21.77
C SER A 242 34.44 6.63 22.52
N GLN A 243 35.21 7.43 21.79
CA GLN A 243 36.14 8.41 22.37
C GLN A 243 35.90 9.77 21.67
N GLY A 244 35.71 10.80 22.47
CA GLY A 244 35.64 12.14 21.94
C GLY A 244 37.00 12.57 21.33
N TRP A 245 36.97 12.91 20.03
CA TRP A 245 38.26 13.27 19.36
C TRP A 245 38.94 14.48 20.01
N TYR A 246 38.16 15.50 20.38
CA TYR A 246 38.68 16.73 20.99
C TYR A 246 38.99 16.55 22.46
N THR A 247 38.07 15.97 23.22
CA THR A 247 38.16 15.85 24.69
C THR A 247 39.08 14.69 25.13
N LYS A 248 39.36 13.72 24.23
CA LYS A 248 40.06 12.45 24.50
C LYS A 248 39.42 11.62 25.62
N LYS A 249 38.19 11.98 26.05
CA LYS A 249 37.45 11.25 27.07
C LYS A 249 36.74 10.04 26.46
N GLU A 250 36.80 8.93 27.14
CA GLU A 250 36.02 7.75 26.83
C GLU A 250 34.55 8.01 27.17
N SER A 251 33.68 7.53 26.30
CA SER A 251 32.22 7.63 26.47
C SER A 251 31.57 6.42 25.79
N LYS A 252 30.26 6.29 25.97
CA LYS A 252 29.47 5.25 25.28
C LYS A 252 28.33 5.89 24.49
N ILE A 253 28.14 5.40 23.29
CA ILE A 253 26.97 5.75 22.47
C ILE A 253 25.88 4.72 22.73
N VAL A 254 24.71 5.18 23.10
CA VAL A 254 23.51 4.36 23.26
C VAL A 254 22.85 4.24 21.89
N MET A 255 22.88 3.07 21.30
CA MET A 255 22.22 2.77 20.03
C MET A 255 20.93 2.00 20.26
N VAL A 256 19.83 2.48 19.67
CA VAL A 256 18.51 1.88 19.76
C VAL A 256 17.90 1.78 18.37
N VAL A 257 17.32 0.64 18.04
CA VAL A 257 16.47 0.48 16.88
C VAL A 257 15.02 0.40 17.37
N CYS A 258 14.20 1.32 16.89
CA CYS A 258 12.82 1.48 17.33
C CYS A 258 11.89 1.77 16.14
N ARG A 259 10.58 1.74 16.38
CA ARG A 259 9.63 2.23 15.38
C ARG A 259 9.66 3.75 15.36
N LYS A 260 9.44 4.36 14.20
CA LYS A 260 9.45 5.83 14.04
C LYS A 260 8.59 6.56 15.08
N ARG A 261 7.42 6.03 15.42
CA ARG A 261 6.53 6.59 16.45
C ARG A 261 7.11 6.60 17.86
N GLU A 262 8.05 5.70 18.15
CA GLU A 262 8.70 5.58 19.47
C GLU A 262 9.82 6.59 19.65
N THR A 263 10.33 7.17 18.57
CA THR A 263 11.42 8.17 18.59
C THR A 263 11.07 9.39 19.43
N THR A 264 9.81 9.85 19.40
CA THR A 264 9.35 10.99 20.20
C THR A 264 9.43 10.71 21.70
N MET A 265 9.18 9.46 22.09
CA MET A 265 9.29 9.05 23.49
C MET A 265 10.76 8.98 23.93
N ILE A 266 11.64 8.45 23.09
CA ILE A 266 13.10 8.44 23.32
C ILE A 266 13.59 9.89 23.50
N LEU A 267 13.18 10.82 22.65
CA LEU A 267 13.56 12.24 22.75
C LEU A 267 13.15 12.86 24.09
N LYS A 268 11.98 12.48 24.62
CA LYS A 268 11.55 12.94 25.96
C LYS A 268 12.48 12.44 27.05
N PHE A 269 12.87 11.16 27.01
CA PHE A 269 13.83 10.61 27.98
C PHE A 269 15.19 11.28 27.89
N VAL A 270 15.69 11.49 26.67
CA VAL A 270 16.96 12.21 26.47
C VAL A 270 16.93 13.57 27.14
N LYS A 271 15.89 14.37 26.87
CA LYS A 271 15.75 15.70 27.47
C LYS A 271 15.61 15.70 29.00
N THR A 272 15.02 14.64 29.58
CA THR A 272 14.77 14.54 31.01
C THR A 272 16.00 14.05 31.77
N ILE A 273 16.75 13.09 31.19
CA ILE A 273 17.87 12.42 31.87
C ILE A 273 19.17 13.24 31.69
N ASP A 274 19.41 13.70 30.47
CA ASP A 274 20.60 14.48 30.14
C ASP A 274 20.24 15.53 29.08
N PRO A 275 19.94 16.78 29.50
CA PRO A 275 19.59 17.86 28.57
C PRO A 275 20.73 18.24 27.60
N GLU A 276 21.98 17.91 27.93
CA GLU A 276 23.15 18.18 27.08
C GLU A 276 23.47 17.04 26.13
N ALA A 277 22.73 15.91 26.22
CA ALA A 277 22.93 14.78 25.35
C ALA A 277 22.65 15.14 23.88
N PHE A 278 23.47 14.58 23.01
CA PHE A 278 23.31 14.69 21.57
C PHE A 278 22.65 13.45 21.01
N MET A 279 21.58 13.61 20.23
CA MET A 279 20.82 12.52 19.62
C MET A 279 20.75 12.66 18.10
N THR A 280 21.09 11.61 17.37
CA THR A 280 20.82 11.50 15.93
C THR A 280 19.79 10.43 15.65
N VAL A 281 18.94 10.68 14.66
CA VAL A 281 17.90 9.76 14.23
C VAL A 281 18.05 9.50 12.74
N GLY A 282 18.33 8.26 12.38
CA GLY A 282 18.37 7.78 11.00
C GLY A 282 17.14 6.92 10.69
N SER A 283 16.57 7.06 9.49
CA SER A 283 15.54 6.12 9.00
C SER A 283 16.19 4.83 8.54
N VAL A 284 15.60 3.69 8.91
CA VAL A 284 16.06 2.37 8.49
C VAL A 284 14.97 1.71 7.64
N MET A 285 15.32 1.31 6.42
CA MET A 285 14.36 0.77 5.46
C MET A 285 13.85 -0.64 5.79
N GLY A 286 14.53 -1.39 6.66
CA GLY A 286 14.08 -2.70 7.11
C GLY A 286 14.83 -3.15 8.35
N VAL A 287 14.09 -3.66 9.33
CA VAL A 287 14.65 -4.28 10.52
C VAL A 287 14.01 -5.65 10.68
N TYR A 288 14.84 -6.68 10.68
CA TYR A 288 14.40 -8.07 10.75
C TYR A 288 14.92 -8.72 12.02
N GLY A 289 14.12 -9.59 12.63
CA GLY A 289 14.50 -10.34 13.82
C GLY A 289 13.53 -10.17 14.99
N LYS A 290 13.97 -10.61 16.19
CA LYS A 290 13.13 -10.61 17.39
C LYS A 290 12.67 -9.20 17.75
N GLY A 291 11.36 -8.99 17.82
CA GLY A 291 10.74 -7.69 18.13
C GLY A 291 10.43 -6.83 16.89
N PHE A 292 10.81 -7.28 15.69
CA PHE A 292 10.57 -6.65 14.39
C PHE A 292 9.96 -7.66 13.41
N GLN A 293 10.17 -7.47 12.12
CA GLN A 293 9.69 -8.42 11.11
C GLN A 293 10.42 -9.75 11.21
N ALA A 294 9.67 -10.85 11.06
CA ALA A 294 10.27 -12.18 10.99
C ALA A 294 11.17 -12.28 9.75
N ILE A 295 12.34 -12.88 9.91
CA ILE A 295 13.19 -13.25 8.77
C ILE A 295 12.46 -14.39 8.07
N SER A 296 11.79 -14.09 6.94
CA SER A 296 11.25 -15.15 6.09
C SER A 296 12.42 -15.92 5.49
N LYS A 297 12.41 -17.24 5.64
CA LYS A 297 13.37 -18.09 4.91
C LYS A 297 13.19 -17.86 3.40
N PRO A 298 14.28 -17.79 2.64
CA PRO A 298 14.22 -17.67 1.18
C PRO A 298 13.47 -18.83 0.53
#